data_3d83c111e76f663ba8e38ededee90a61
#
_entry.id   3d83c111e76f663ba8e38ededee90a61
#
_cell.length_a   1.000
_cell.length_b   1.000
_cell.length_c   1.000
_cell.angle_alpha   90.00
_cell.angle_beta   90.00
_cell.angle_gamma   90.00
#
_symmetry.space_group_name_H-M   'P 1'
#
loop_
_entity.id
_entity.type
_entity.pdbx_description
1 polymer ?
#
loop_
_entity_poly.entity_id
_entity_poly.type
_entity_poly.pdbx_seq_one_letter_code
_entity_poly.pdbx_strand_id
1 'polypeptide(L)'
;MSKNKARTFGISWWIGLALFAGMICLMLGDILQRDGVIGSKTDVLVMGTNAGFKPFEYIDNNQVVGFDVDLAREIAKSLGKDLKIEDMSFDGLLPALDSGQIDMVAAGMTVTPEREKNALFSDPYYSASQRIIVKKGSPIRNKYQLPGRKIGVQLGTTGDTLASKITGASVTQFQTAPSVLQELSSGKIEAVILDDAPAKQYSAGFSDLEILPGVLSDESYAIAIKKDNKDLLEKVNKEIAKMKKDGRYEKLIRKYFGEETKS
;
A
#
# COMPACT_ATOMS: atom_id res chain seq x y z
N MET A 1 -13.94 16.01 -96.38
CA MET A 1 -12.86 15.02 -96.17
C MET A 1 -12.43 15.08 -94.66
N SER A 2 -12.72 14.01 -94.03
CA SER A 2 -12.39 13.71 -92.65
C SER A 2 -10.93 13.50 -92.39
N LYS A 3 -10.42 13.78 -91.20
CA LYS A 3 -9.41 12.94 -90.57
C LYS A 3 -9.37 13.16 -89.05
N ASN A 4 -9.69 12.10 -88.41
CA ASN A 4 -9.50 11.69 -87.06
C ASN A 4 -8.37 12.38 -86.28
N LYS A 5 -8.68 12.89 -85.06
CA LYS A 5 -7.76 12.96 -83.91
C LYS A 5 -8.31 11.98 -82.81
N ALA A 6 -7.74 10.79 -82.76
CA ALA A 6 -7.95 9.86 -81.69
C ALA A 6 -6.83 10.02 -80.66
N ARG A 7 -7.22 10.30 -79.42
CA ARG A 7 -6.87 9.71 -78.17
C ARG A 7 -5.39 9.46 -77.86
N THR A 8 -4.85 10.30 -77.03
CA THR A 8 -3.72 10.01 -76.13
C THR A 8 -4.06 10.42 -74.69
N PHE A 9 -5.23 9.99 -74.16
CA PHE A 9 -5.67 10.36 -72.85
C PHE A 9 -5.66 9.16 -71.82
N GLY A 10 -5.25 7.97 -72.24
CA GLY A 10 -5.40 6.76 -71.50
C GLY A 10 -4.24 6.33 -70.58
N ILE A 11 -3.01 6.74 -70.88
CA ILE A 11 -1.81 6.23 -70.20
C ILE A 11 -1.40 7.08 -68.98
N SER A 12 -1.62 8.38 -69.05
CA SER A 12 -1.24 9.31 -67.95
C SER A 12 -2.08 9.14 -66.71
N TRP A 13 -3.33 8.72 -66.80
CA TRP A 13 -4.23 8.57 -65.67
C TRP A 13 -3.95 7.31 -64.85
N TRP A 14 -3.53 6.22 -65.52
CA TRP A 14 -3.14 4.98 -64.84
C TRP A 14 -1.84 5.11 -64.08
N ILE A 15 -0.89 5.92 -64.57
CA ILE A 15 0.38 6.22 -63.89
C ILE A 15 0.12 7.09 -62.64
N GLY A 16 -0.80 8.06 -62.71
CA GLY A 16 -1.21 8.87 -61.54
C GLY A 16 -1.90 8.04 -60.45
N LEU A 17 -2.78 7.09 -60.82
CA LEU A 17 -3.42 6.19 -59.89
C LEU A 17 -2.44 5.20 -59.24
N ALA A 18 -1.47 4.67 -59.99
CA ALA A 18 -0.46 3.77 -59.42
C ALA A 18 0.50 4.50 -58.46
N LEU A 19 0.87 5.76 -58.73
CA LEU A 19 1.69 6.59 -57.83
C LEU A 19 0.91 6.99 -56.57
N PHE A 20 -0.40 7.28 -56.70
CA PHE A 20 -1.26 7.62 -55.55
C PHE A 20 -1.51 6.41 -54.66
N ALA A 21 -1.74 5.22 -55.23
CA ALA A 21 -1.85 3.96 -54.49
C ALA A 21 -0.54 3.57 -53.79
N GLY A 22 0.62 3.78 -54.46
CA GLY A 22 1.93 3.57 -53.85
C GLY A 22 2.22 4.53 -52.70
N MET A 23 1.79 5.78 -52.77
CA MET A 23 1.93 6.77 -51.68
C MET A 23 1.01 6.48 -50.49
N ILE A 24 -0.20 6.00 -50.77
CA ILE A 24 -1.12 5.52 -49.69
C ILE A 24 -0.56 4.26 -49.00
N CYS A 25 0.02 3.32 -49.73
CA CYS A 25 0.68 2.15 -49.12
C CYS A 25 1.91 2.52 -48.30
N LEU A 26 2.70 3.51 -48.72
CA LEU A 26 3.83 4.01 -47.92
C LEU A 26 3.37 4.77 -46.67
N MET A 27 2.32 5.59 -46.77
CA MET A 27 1.74 6.27 -45.61
C MET A 27 1.06 5.29 -44.62
N LEU A 28 0.39 4.25 -45.10
CA LEU A 28 -0.17 3.17 -44.27
C LEU A 28 0.93 2.31 -43.67
N GLY A 29 2.02 2.05 -44.40
CA GLY A 29 3.20 1.37 -43.87
C GLY A 29 3.87 2.14 -42.72
N ASP A 30 4.04 3.47 -42.88
CA ASP A 30 4.56 4.35 -41.83
C ASP A 30 3.63 4.48 -40.62
N ILE A 31 2.30 4.44 -40.81
CA ILE A 31 1.32 4.45 -39.74
C ILE A 31 1.39 3.11 -38.98
N LEU A 32 1.46 1.98 -39.69
CA LEU A 32 1.58 0.66 -39.06
C LEU A 32 2.94 0.42 -38.37
N GLN A 33 4.01 1.09 -38.83
CA GLN A 33 5.31 1.08 -38.14
C GLN A 33 5.36 2.06 -36.96
N ARG A 34 4.59 3.16 -36.96
CA ARG A 34 4.48 4.08 -35.84
C ARG A 34 3.61 3.49 -34.69
N ASP A 35 2.63 2.65 -35.00
CA ASP A 35 1.84 1.92 -34.02
C ASP A 35 2.63 0.78 -33.33
N GLY A 36 3.84 0.45 -33.81
CA GLY A 36 4.79 -0.45 -33.14
C GLY A 36 5.49 0.14 -31.92
N VAL A 37 5.23 1.43 -31.59
CA VAL A 37 5.60 2.08 -30.31
C VAL A 37 4.32 2.35 -29.51
N ILE A 38 3.38 1.43 -29.50
CA ILE A 38 2.51 1.28 -28.34
C ILE A 38 3.43 0.67 -27.28
N GLY A 39 4.03 1.53 -26.47
CA GLY A 39 4.58 1.10 -25.20
C GLY A 39 3.49 0.23 -24.59
N SER A 40 3.79 -1.03 -24.32
CA SER A 40 2.91 -1.95 -23.61
C SER A 40 2.36 -1.15 -22.45
N LYS A 41 1.04 -0.87 -22.45
CA LYS A 41 0.38 -0.24 -21.32
C LYS A 41 0.63 -1.22 -20.21
N THR A 42 1.65 -0.96 -19.38
CA THR A 42 1.97 -1.84 -18.26
C THR A 42 0.70 -1.91 -17.43
N ASP A 43 0.25 -3.12 -17.23
CA ASP A 43 -0.91 -3.36 -16.40
C ASP A 43 -0.58 -2.84 -15.01
N VAL A 44 -1.44 -2.08 -14.39
CA VAL A 44 -1.18 -1.41 -13.11
C VAL A 44 -1.66 -2.27 -11.97
N LEU A 45 -0.86 -2.40 -10.91
CA LEU A 45 -1.28 -2.96 -9.63
C LEU A 45 -1.52 -1.80 -8.67
N VAL A 46 -2.74 -1.66 -8.17
CA VAL A 46 -3.12 -0.56 -7.28
C VAL A 46 -3.03 -1.03 -5.82
N MET A 47 -2.10 -0.43 -5.06
CA MET A 47 -1.93 -0.65 -3.64
C MET A 47 -2.66 0.44 -2.84
N GLY A 48 -3.54 0.06 -1.92
CA GLY A 48 -4.06 0.94 -0.88
C GLY A 48 -3.19 0.92 0.35
N THR A 49 -2.99 2.08 0.96
CA THR A 49 -2.20 2.25 2.19
C THR A 49 -2.68 3.46 3.00
N ASN A 50 -2.15 3.64 4.23
CA ASN A 50 -2.36 4.85 5.03
C ASN A 50 -1.00 5.41 5.48
N ALA A 51 -0.48 6.39 4.73
CA ALA A 51 0.89 6.87 4.82
C ALA A 51 1.21 7.70 6.07
N GLY A 52 0.88 7.18 7.23
CA GLY A 52 1.14 7.72 8.56
C GLY A 52 1.63 6.66 9.55
N PHE A 53 2.27 5.56 9.06
CA PHE A 53 2.60 4.39 9.87
C PHE A 53 4.06 3.95 9.71
N LYS A 54 4.99 4.88 10.01
CA LYS A 54 6.44 4.63 9.90
C LYS A 54 6.90 3.48 10.83
N PRO A 55 7.73 2.51 10.34
CA PRO A 55 8.50 2.56 9.10
C PRO A 55 7.85 1.83 7.91
N PHE A 56 6.59 1.37 8.02
CA PHE A 56 5.90 0.58 7.00
C PHE A 56 5.46 1.42 5.80
N GLU A 57 4.73 2.52 6.05
CA GLU A 57 4.28 3.48 5.06
C GLU A 57 4.22 4.89 5.64
N TYR A 58 4.89 5.81 4.99
CA TYR A 58 4.95 7.22 5.44
C TYR A 58 5.32 8.13 4.28
N ILE A 59 5.05 9.43 4.46
CA ILE A 59 5.44 10.43 3.47
C ILE A 59 6.86 10.91 3.75
N ASP A 60 7.73 10.81 2.75
CA ASP A 60 9.05 11.39 2.71
C ASP A 60 9.27 12.11 1.38
N ASN A 61 9.73 13.38 1.42
CA ASN A 61 9.90 14.20 0.22
C ASN A 61 8.69 14.17 -0.72
N ASN A 62 7.47 14.27 -0.18
CA ASN A 62 6.19 14.24 -0.90
C ASN A 62 5.93 12.93 -1.67
N GLN A 63 6.58 11.85 -1.28
CA GLN A 63 6.35 10.51 -1.82
C GLN A 63 5.98 9.54 -0.70
N VAL A 64 5.09 8.61 -0.99
CA VAL A 64 4.80 7.51 -0.08
C VAL A 64 5.92 6.48 -0.20
N VAL A 65 6.59 6.23 0.92
CA VAL A 65 7.72 5.31 1.06
C VAL A 65 7.56 4.43 2.29
N GLY A 66 8.35 3.39 2.42
CA GLY A 66 8.34 2.51 3.58
C GLY A 66 8.53 1.05 3.20
N PHE A 67 8.56 0.20 4.22
CA PHE A 67 8.74 -1.24 4.06
C PHE A 67 7.64 -1.86 3.19
N ASP A 68 6.37 -1.55 3.49
CA ASP A 68 5.21 -2.07 2.78
C ASP A 68 5.19 -1.59 1.32
N VAL A 69 5.61 -0.35 1.09
CA VAL A 69 5.73 0.22 -0.25
C VAL A 69 6.79 -0.50 -1.08
N ASP A 70 7.97 -0.75 -0.50
CA ASP A 70 9.04 -1.45 -1.20
C ASP A 70 8.71 -2.93 -1.42
N LEU A 71 8.05 -3.58 -0.45
CA LEU A 71 7.52 -4.94 -0.60
C LEU A 71 6.52 -5.01 -1.77
N ALA A 72 5.59 -4.07 -1.83
CA ALA A 72 4.60 -3.96 -2.91
C ALA A 72 5.24 -3.70 -4.27
N ARG A 73 6.31 -2.90 -4.34
CA ARG A 73 7.08 -2.68 -5.58
C ARG A 73 7.72 -3.95 -6.11
N GLU A 74 8.31 -4.76 -5.22
CA GLU A 74 8.88 -6.04 -5.62
C GLU A 74 7.79 -7.01 -6.12
N ILE A 75 6.63 -7.02 -5.48
CA ILE A 75 5.48 -7.82 -5.92
C ILE A 75 5.00 -7.34 -7.30
N ALA A 76 4.75 -6.05 -7.50
CA ALA A 76 4.32 -5.50 -8.78
C ALA A 76 5.31 -5.84 -9.90
N LYS A 77 6.61 -5.66 -9.64
CA LYS A 77 7.68 -6.02 -10.57
C LYS A 77 7.66 -7.50 -10.94
N SER A 78 7.41 -8.40 -9.98
CA SER A 78 7.34 -9.84 -10.24
C SER A 78 6.16 -10.23 -11.13
N LEU A 79 5.11 -9.38 -11.12
CA LEU A 79 3.91 -9.53 -11.95
C LEU A 79 4.04 -8.84 -13.32
N GLY A 80 5.16 -8.13 -13.58
CA GLY A 80 5.32 -7.32 -14.79
C GLY A 80 4.41 -6.10 -14.83
N LYS A 81 3.98 -5.58 -13.67
CA LYS A 81 3.06 -4.45 -13.51
C LYS A 81 3.76 -3.23 -12.93
N ASP A 82 3.23 -2.04 -13.24
CA ASP A 82 3.59 -0.82 -12.52
C ASP A 82 2.79 -0.74 -11.21
N LEU A 83 3.41 -0.22 -10.15
CA LEU A 83 2.74 0.01 -8.86
C LEU A 83 2.15 1.41 -8.83
N LYS A 84 0.84 1.51 -8.59
CA LYS A 84 0.15 2.74 -8.20
C LYS A 84 -0.17 2.68 -6.72
N ILE A 85 0.09 3.76 -5.98
CA ILE A 85 -0.18 3.84 -4.55
C ILE A 85 -1.33 4.81 -4.34
N GLU A 86 -2.37 4.35 -3.61
CA GLU A 86 -3.50 5.14 -3.17
C GLU A 86 -3.42 5.29 -1.64
N ASP A 87 -3.13 6.53 -1.20
CA ASP A 87 -3.11 6.88 0.22
C ASP A 87 -4.52 7.29 0.66
N MET A 88 -5.05 6.60 1.67
CA MET A 88 -6.39 6.86 2.21
C MET A 88 -6.47 6.50 3.70
N SER A 89 -7.62 6.78 4.34
CA SER A 89 -7.83 6.40 5.74
C SER A 89 -7.78 4.88 5.91
N PHE A 90 -7.20 4.41 7.03
CA PHE A 90 -7.01 2.98 7.28
C PHE A 90 -8.33 2.19 7.30
N ASP A 91 -9.36 2.75 7.91
CA ASP A 91 -10.72 2.17 7.96
C ASP A 91 -11.39 2.09 6.59
N GLY A 92 -10.96 2.90 5.62
CA GLY A 92 -11.43 2.88 4.24
C GLY A 92 -10.78 1.82 3.34
N LEU A 93 -9.65 1.21 3.76
CA LEU A 93 -8.86 0.31 2.91
C LEU A 93 -9.61 -0.97 2.49
N LEU A 94 -10.23 -1.69 3.43
CA LEU A 94 -10.98 -2.91 3.10
C LEU A 94 -12.25 -2.63 2.28
N PRO A 95 -13.04 -1.59 2.54
CA PRO A 95 -14.10 -1.15 1.63
C PRO A 95 -13.62 -0.82 0.21
N ALA A 96 -12.48 -0.13 0.07
CA ALA A 96 -11.89 0.18 -1.23
C ALA A 96 -11.41 -1.08 -1.97
N LEU A 97 -10.87 -2.05 -1.22
CA LEU A 97 -10.47 -3.35 -1.76
C LEU A 97 -11.69 -4.15 -2.26
N ASP A 98 -12.75 -4.20 -1.47
CA ASP A 98 -13.99 -4.92 -1.83
C ASP A 98 -14.66 -4.34 -3.08
N SER A 99 -14.72 -3.00 -3.18
CA SER A 99 -15.27 -2.30 -4.35
C SER A 99 -14.39 -2.43 -5.61
N GLY A 100 -13.14 -2.88 -5.48
CA GLY A 100 -12.19 -2.96 -6.60
C GLY A 100 -11.54 -1.61 -6.97
N GLN A 101 -11.61 -0.62 -6.08
CA GLN A 101 -10.88 0.65 -6.24
C GLN A 101 -9.36 0.43 -6.12
N ILE A 102 -8.95 -0.53 -5.31
CA ILE A 102 -7.58 -1.01 -5.13
C ILE A 102 -7.53 -2.52 -5.30
N ASP A 103 -6.36 -3.06 -5.67
CA ASP A 103 -6.15 -4.49 -5.91
C ASP A 103 -5.63 -5.21 -4.67
N MET A 104 -4.87 -4.51 -3.84
CA MET A 104 -4.30 -5.03 -2.59
C MET A 104 -4.13 -3.93 -1.55
N VAL A 105 -4.05 -4.34 -0.28
CA VAL A 105 -3.71 -3.47 0.85
C VAL A 105 -2.37 -3.92 1.43
N ALA A 106 -1.41 -3.00 1.51
CA ALA A 106 -0.19 -3.14 2.30
C ALA A 106 -0.09 -1.90 3.20
N ALA A 107 -0.38 -2.07 4.50
CA ALA A 107 -0.61 -0.97 5.44
C ALA A 107 -0.41 -1.40 6.91
N GLY A 108 0.61 -2.26 7.20
CA GLY A 108 0.75 -2.85 8.52
C GLY A 108 -0.53 -3.57 8.97
N MET A 109 -1.27 -4.18 8.03
CA MET A 109 -2.60 -4.71 8.31
C MET A 109 -2.53 -6.07 8.98
N THR A 110 -2.97 -6.13 10.24
CA THR A 110 -3.08 -7.36 11.01
C THR A 110 -4.16 -8.28 10.46
N VAL A 111 -3.84 -9.56 10.34
CA VAL A 111 -4.81 -10.62 10.05
C VAL A 111 -5.72 -10.81 11.27
N THR A 112 -7.01 -10.73 11.07
CA THR A 112 -8.01 -11.00 12.10
C THR A 112 -9.18 -11.79 11.53
N PRO A 113 -9.86 -12.64 12.33
CA PRO A 113 -11.03 -13.39 11.85
C PRO A 113 -12.13 -12.49 11.28
N GLU A 114 -12.24 -11.25 11.76
CA GLU A 114 -13.23 -10.30 11.27
C GLU A 114 -12.87 -9.79 9.86
N ARG A 115 -11.59 -9.45 9.65
CA ARG A 115 -11.10 -8.99 8.35
C ARG A 115 -11.09 -10.10 7.31
N GLU A 116 -10.80 -11.34 7.72
CA GLU A 116 -10.82 -12.53 6.84
C GLU A 116 -12.22 -12.84 6.28
N LYS A 117 -13.29 -12.33 6.89
CA LYS A 117 -14.63 -12.44 6.30
C LYS A 117 -14.74 -11.69 4.99
N ASN A 118 -14.02 -10.57 4.84
CA ASN A 118 -14.15 -9.62 3.73
C ASN A 118 -12.96 -9.60 2.76
N ALA A 119 -11.80 -10.17 3.15
CA ALA A 119 -10.59 -10.21 2.32
C ALA A 119 -9.88 -11.55 2.43
N LEU A 120 -9.04 -11.87 1.44
CA LEU A 120 -7.99 -12.88 1.54
C LEU A 120 -6.74 -12.20 2.11
N PHE A 121 -5.93 -12.97 2.81
CA PHE A 121 -4.65 -12.51 3.35
C PHE A 121 -3.50 -13.36 2.84
N SER A 122 -2.38 -12.73 2.54
CA SER A 122 -1.14 -13.42 2.22
C SER A 122 -0.59 -14.16 3.44
N ASP A 123 0.45 -14.96 3.22
CA ASP A 123 1.32 -15.39 4.32
C ASP A 123 1.85 -14.17 5.06
N PRO A 124 1.96 -14.22 6.40
CA PRO A 124 2.46 -13.10 7.18
C PRO A 124 3.88 -12.70 6.76
N TYR A 125 4.08 -11.38 6.63
CA TYR A 125 5.40 -10.84 6.32
C TYR A 125 6.08 -10.18 7.52
N TYR A 126 5.34 -9.77 8.56
CA TYR A 126 5.90 -9.13 9.74
C TYR A 126 5.14 -9.52 11.00
N SER A 127 5.86 -9.69 12.13
CA SER A 127 5.27 -9.90 13.46
C SER A 127 5.36 -8.60 14.24
N ALA A 128 4.26 -8.14 14.77
CA ALA A 128 4.14 -6.92 15.57
C ALA A 128 3.44 -7.20 16.90
N SER A 129 3.33 -6.19 17.74
CA SER A 129 2.59 -6.28 18.99
C SER A 129 1.99 -4.94 19.37
N GLN A 130 0.81 -4.95 19.98
CA GLN A 130 0.18 -3.74 20.52
C GLN A 130 0.85 -3.32 21.83
N ARG A 131 1.18 -2.03 21.92
CA ARG A 131 1.87 -1.41 23.06
C ARG A 131 1.04 -0.27 23.65
N ILE A 132 1.32 0.06 24.91
CA ILE A 132 0.77 1.24 25.57
C ILE A 132 1.82 2.33 25.59
N ILE A 133 1.45 3.53 25.17
CA ILE A 133 2.28 4.72 25.23
C ILE A 133 1.61 5.71 26.18
N VAL A 134 2.38 6.31 27.05
CA VAL A 134 1.91 7.30 28.04
C VAL A 134 2.88 8.49 28.13
N LYS A 135 2.47 9.56 28.79
CA LYS A 135 3.42 10.61 29.18
C LYS A 135 4.33 10.11 30.30
N LYS A 136 5.59 10.50 30.27
CA LYS A 136 6.53 10.27 31.38
C LYS A 136 5.94 10.81 32.68
N GLY A 137 6.01 10.00 33.73
CA GLY A 137 5.39 10.35 35.01
C GLY A 137 3.89 10.07 35.10
N SER A 138 3.27 9.50 34.07
CA SER A 138 1.87 9.04 34.12
C SER A 138 1.64 8.08 35.28
N PRO A 139 0.46 8.07 35.93
CA PRO A 139 0.11 7.04 36.93
C PRO A 139 -0.15 5.67 36.28
N ILE A 140 -0.35 5.61 34.95
CA ILE A 140 -0.56 4.37 34.19
C ILE A 140 0.79 3.69 33.99
N ARG A 141 0.95 2.45 34.48
CA ARG A 141 2.18 1.65 34.37
C ARG A 141 1.99 0.33 33.65
N ASN A 142 0.73 -0.10 33.47
CA ASN A 142 0.38 -1.35 32.80
C ASN A 142 -1.08 -1.36 32.36
N LYS A 143 -1.48 -2.40 31.62
CA LYS A 143 -2.83 -2.56 31.06
C LYS A 143 -3.98 -2.57 32.08
N TYR A 144 -3.72 -2.98 33.30
CA TYR A 144 -4.75 -3.06 34.35
C TYR A 144 -5.17 -1.69 34.89
N GLN A 145 -4.44 -0.63 34.52
CA GLN A 145 -4.74 0.75 34.90
C GLN A 145 -5.39 1.57 33.78
N LEU A 146 -5.71 0.94 32.65
CA LEU A 146 -6.42 1.57 31.53
C LEU A 146 -7.93 1.75 31.75
N PRO A 147 -8.65 0.92 32.55
CA PRO A 147 -10.07 1.15 32.80
C PRO A 147 -10.35 2.55 33.33
N GLY A 148 -11.38 3.20 32.73
CA GLY A 148 -11.78 4.56 33.06
C GLY A 148 -10.89 5.68 32.50
N ARG A 149 -9.85 5.35 31.73
CA ARG A 149 -8.91 6.33 31.15
C ARG A 149 -9.33 6.84 29.77
N LYS A 150 -8.81 8.00 29.40
CA LYS A 150 -8.92 8.56 28.05
C LYS A 150 -7.84 7.93 27.16
N ILE A 151 -8.24 7.11 26.21
CA ILE A 151 -7.33 6.34 25.36
C ILE A 151 -7.48 6.83 23.92
N GLY A 152 -6.36 7.18 23.29
CA GLY A 152 -6.30 7.47 21.86
C GLY A 152 -5.87 6.25 21.06
N VAL A 153 -6.47 6.09 19.88
CA VAL A 153 -6.18 5.02 18.93
C VAL A 153 -6.31 5.51 17.50
N GLN A 154 -5.74 4.80 16.56
CA GLN A 154 -6.05 5.02 15.16
C GLN A 154 -7.32 4.26 14.78
N LEU A 155 -8.26 4.93 14.10
CA LEU A 155 -9.55 4.40 13.71
C LEU A 155 -9.43 3.11 12.88
N GLY A 156 -10.20 2.09 13.24
CA GLY A 156 -10.33 0.83 12.50
C GLY A 156 -9.15 -0.15 12.69
N THR A 157 -8.17 0.18 13.56
CA THR A 157 -7.04 -0.70 13.88
C THR A 157 -7.40 -1.75 14.93
N THR A 158 -6.51 -2.72 15.14
CA THR A 158 -6.62 -3.67 16.26
C THR A 158 -6.46 -2.97 17.61
N GLY A 159 -5.66 -1.88 17.67
CA GLY A 159 -5.56 -1.00 18.83
C GLY A 159 -6.90 -0.36 19.21
N ASP A 160 -7.68 0.09 18.22
CA ASP A 160 -9.04 0.60 18.43
C ASP A 160 -9.97 -0.49 18.96
N THR A 161 -9.92 -1.67 18.34
CA THR A 161 -10.71 -2.83 18.80
C THR A 161 -10.38 -3.22 20.24
N LEU A 162 -9.11 -3.19 20.64
CA LEU A 162 -8.66 -3.48 22.01
C LEU A 162 -9.14 -2.40 22.99
N ALA A 163 -8.92 -1.13 22.65
CA ALA A 163 -9.32 -0.01 23.50
C ALA A 163 -10.81 0.02 23.77
N SER A 164 -11.62 -0.25 22.75
CA SER A 164 -13.08 -0.27 22.83
C SER A 164 -13.64 -1.38 23.76
N LYS A 165 -12.83 -2.40 24.06
CA LYS A 165 -13.18 -3.48 25.01
C LYS A 165 -12.77 -3.17 26.45
N ILE A 166 -12.04 -2.08 26.71
CA ILE A 166 -11.58 -1.70 28.04
C ILE A 166 -12.73 -1.06 28.81
N THR A 167 -13.13 -1.64 29.93
CA THR A 167 -14.26 -1.19 30.74
C THR A 167 -14.11 0.26 31.18
N GLY A 168 -15.09 1.10 30.82
CA GLY A 168 -15.14 2.51 31.23
C GLY A 168 -14.10 3.42 30.56
N ALA A 169 -13.30 2.91 29.62
CA ALA A 169 -12.40 3.76 28.87
C ALA A 169 -13.16 4.74 27.96
N SER A 170 -12.67 5.98 27.89
CA SER A 170 -13.11 6.97 26.92
C SER A 170 -12.18 6.92 25.71
N VAL A 171 -12.60 6.26 24.63
CA VAL A 171 -11.77 6.06 23.44
C VAL A 171 -11.97 7.24 22.47
N THR A 172 -10.85 7.85 22.06
CA THR A 172 -10.83 8.87 21.01
C THR A 172 -10.08 8.31 19.80
N GLN A 173 -10.75 8.30 18.66
CA GLN A 173 -10.24 7.78 17.40
C GLN A 173 -9.63 8.88 16.54
N PHE A 174 -8.50 8.59 15.89
CA PHE A 174 -7.77 9.51 15.02
C PHE A 174 -7.49 8.84 13.68
N GLN A 175 -7.23 9.64 12.65
CA GLN A 175 -6.97 9.12 11.31
C GLN A 175 -5.54 8.59 11.14
N THR A 176 -4.57 9.07 11.92
CA THR A 176 -3.15 8.69 11.79
C THR A 176 -2.48 8.53 13.15
N ALA A 177 -1.48 7.66 13.22
CA ALA A 177 -0.68 7.45 14.45
C ALA A 177 0.03 8.73 14.95
N PRO A 178 0.64 9.59 14.11
CA PRO A 178 1.22 10.85 14.57
C PRO A 178 0.21 11.75 15.29
N SER A 179 -1.03 11.85 14.79
CA SER A 179 -2.07 12.69 15.40
C SER A 179 -2.44 12.20 16.81
N VAL A 180 -2.50 10.88 17.00
CA VAL A 180 -2.77 10.29 18.32
C VAL A 180 -1.69 10.67 19.33
N LEU A 181 -0.40 10.55 18.93
CA LEU A 181 0.73 10.85 19.83
C LEU A 181 0.82 12.34 20.17
N GLN A 182 0.44 13.22 19.24
CA GLN A 182 0.37 14.66 19.51
C GLN A 182 -0.70 14.99 20.55
N GLU A 183 -1.86 14.33 20.50
CA GLU A 183 -2.91 14.50 21.51
C GLU A 183 -2.47 13.94 22.87
N LEU A 184 -1.71 12.85 22.91
CA LEU A 184 -1.12 12.33 24.14
C LEU A 184 -0.11 13.32 24.72
N SER A 185 0.82 13.84 23.92
CA SER A 185 1.81 14.83 24.35
C SER A 185 1.15 16.12 24.86
N SER A 186 0.05 16.56 24.22
CA SER A 186 -0.73 17.72 24.70
C SER A 186 -1.49 17.47 26.01
N GLY A 187 -1.59 16.23 26.48
CA GLY A 187 -2.31 15.84 27.70
C GLY A 187 -3.84 15.78 27.59
N LYS A 188 -4.39 15.80 26.37
CA LYS A 188 -5.84 15.67 26.17
C LYS A 188 -6.33 14.21 26.33
N ILE A 189 -5.46 13.24 26.07
CA ILE A 189 -5.64 11.83 26.34
C ILE A 189 -4.54 11.35 27.29
N GLU A 190 -4.77 10.19 27.98
CA GLU A 190 -3.91 9.69 29.04
C GLU A 190 -3.02 8.52 28.60
N ALA A 191 -3.47 7.77 27.57
CA ALA A 191 -2.74 6.66 26.99
C ALA A 191 -3.03 6.55 25.49
N VAL A 192 -2.12 5.90 24.77
CA VAL A 192 -2.29 5.48 23.36
C VAL A 192 -2.04 3.99 23.29
N ILE A 193 -2.85 3.29 22.48
CA ILE A 193 -2.57 1.91 22.07
C ILE A 193 -2.14 1.96 20.60
N LEU A 194 -0.93 1.45 20.33
CA LEU A 194 -0.29 1.50 19.01
C LEU A 194 0.69 0.35 18.88
N ASP A 195 0.92 -0.09 17.65
CA ASP A 195 1.88 -1.14 17.33
C ASP A 195 3.32 -0.73 17.67
N ASP A 196 4.13 -1.69 18.06
CA ASP A 196 5.46 -1.52 18.65
C ASP A 196 6.46 -0.76 17.75
N ALA A 197 6.54 -1.10 16.46
CA ALA A 197 7.48 -0.43 15.56
C ALA A 197 7.10 1.03 15.30
N PRO A 198 5.84 1.39 14.95
CA PRO A 198 5.40 2.78 14.89
C PRO A 198 5.50 3.51 16.23
N ALA A 199 5.17 2.85 17.35
CA ALA A 199 5.35 3.41 18.68
C ALA A 199 6.80 3.84 18.92
N LYS A 200 7.78 2.95 18.62
CA LYS A 200 9.22 3.24 18.74
C LYS A 200 9.64 4.39 17.83
N GLN A 201 9.22 4.36 16.56
CA GLN A 201 9.62 5.37 15.58
C GLN A 201 9.10 6.77 15.91
N TYR A 202 7.83 6.88 16.25
CA TYR A 202 7.22 8.19 16.51
C TYR A 202 7.53 8.72 17.90
N SER A 203 7.55 7.87 18.95
CA SER A 203 7.87 8.33 20.31
C SER A 203 9.28 8.87 20.42
N ALA A 204 10.20 8.47 19.54
CA ALA A 204 11.55 9.08 19.50
C ALA A 204 11.54 10.59 19.22
N GLY A 205 10.48 11.10 18.58
CA GLY A 205 10.27 12.53 18.35
C GLY A 205 9.62 13.29 19.52
N PHE A 206 9.22 12.60 20.59
CA PHE A 206 8.54 13.17 21.76
C PHE A 206 9.35 12.88 23.02
N SER A 207 10.04 13.90 23.56
CA SER A 207 10.87 13.74 24.77
C SER A 207 10.06 13.42 26.03
N ASP A 208 8.76 13.70 26.03
CA ASP A 208 7.82 13.56 27.14
C ASP A 208 7.00 12.26 27.11
N LEU A 209 7.15 11.41 26.08
CA LEU A 209 6.44 10.13 25.98
C LEU A 209 7.33 8.96 26.37
N GLU A 210 6.71 7.88 26.84
CA GLU A 210 7.33 6.58 27.12
C GLU A 210 6.43 5.43 26.67
N ILE A 211 7.04 4.36 26.15
CA ILE A 211 6.36 3.11 25.82
C ILE A 211 6.45 2.22 27.06
N LEU A 212 5.31 1.79 27.57
CA LEU A 212 5.27 0.92 28.74
C LEU A 212 5.79 -0.49 28.40
N PRO A 213 6.43 -1.17 29.38
CA PRO A 213 6.76 -2.58 29.22
C PRO A 213 5.50 -3.44 29.12
N GLY A 214 5.62 -4.61 28.46
CA GLY A 214 4.52 -5.55 28.25
C GLY A 214 3.83 -5.36 26.91
N VAL A 215 3.12 -6.39 26.52
CA VAL A 215 2.41 -6.53 25.24
C VAL A 215 0.92 -6.67 25.53
N LEU A 216 0.07 -6.03 24.72
CA LEU A 216 -1.39 -6.16 24.81
C LEU A 216 -1.90 -7.32 23.95
N SER A 217 -1.32 -7.47 22.75
CA SER A 217 -1.60 -8.57 21.82
C SER A 217 -0.42 -8.78 20.89
N ASP A 218 -0.26 -10.01 20.39
CA ASP A 218 0.62 -10.33 19.29
C ASP A 218 -0.13 -10.14 17.97
N GLU A 219 0.55 -9.61 16.98
CA GLU A 219 -0.02 -9.21 15.70
C GLU A 219 0.78 -9.85 14.54
N SER A 220 0.09 -10.14 13.44
CA SER A 220 0.72 -10.66 12.23
C SER A 220 0.25 -9.83 11.04
N TYR A 221 1.19 -9.09 10.41
CA TYR A 221 0.85 -8.30 9.23
C TYR A 221 0.91 -9.15 7.98
N ALA A 222 -0.11 -8.99 7.13
CA ALA A 222 -0.20 -9.62 5.83
C ALA A 222 -0.81 -8.65 4.80
N ILE A 223 -0.58 -8.94 3.53
CA ILE A 223 -1.20 -8.20 2.43
C ILE A 223 -2.63 -8.68 2.27
N ALA A 224 -3.59 -7.75 2.35
CA ALA A 224 -4.98 -8.07 2.07
C ALA A 224 -5.25 -7.98 0.57
N ILE A 225 -6.04 -8.94 0.05
CA ILE A 225 -6.37 -9.10 -1.36
C ILE A 225 -7.87 -9.34 -1.45
N LYS A 226 -8.49 -8.86 -2.54
CA LYS A 226 -9.91 -9.03 -2.79
C LYS A 226 -10.33 -10.51 -2.69
N LYS A 227 -11.48 -10.76 -2.07
CA LYS A 227 -11.96 -12.10 -1.67
C LYS A 227 -12.03 -13.12 -2.80
N ASP A 228 -12.24 -12.69 -4.02
CA ASP A 228 -12.36 -13.53 -5.21
C ASP A 228 -11.05 -13.66 -6.02
N ASN A 229 -9.99 -12.93 -5.66
CA ASN A 229 -8.73 -12.88 -6.42
C ASN A 229 -7.66 -13.83 -5.85
N LYS A 230 -7.93 -15.14 -5.88
CA LYS A 230 -7.00 -16.18 -5.43
C LYS A 230 -5.72 -16.25 -6.26
N ASP A 231 -5.80 -15.93 -7.56
CA ASP A 231 -4.63 -15.93 -8.45
C ASP A 231 -3.60 -14.86 -8.00
N LEU A 232 -4.05 -13.66 -7.65
CA LEU A 232 -3.16 -12.64 -7.10
C LEU A 232 -2.58 -13.07 -5.75
N LEU A 233 -3.38 -13.68 -4.87
CA LEU A 233 -2.91 -14.19 -3.58
C LEU A 233 -1.76 -15.18 -3.74
N GLU A 234 -1.92 -16.17 -4.62
CA GLU A 234 -0.88 -17.17 -4.87
C GLU A 234 0.41 -16.55 -5.40
N LYS A 235 0.29 -15.58 -6.31
CA LYS A 235 1.44 -14.85 -6.85
C LYS A 235 2.15 -14.00 -5.80
N VAL A 236 1.40 -13.32 -4.93
CA VAL A 236 1.93 -12.54 -3.81
C VAL A 236 2.69 -13.44 -2.84
N ASN A 237 2.10 -14.56 -2.42
CA ASN A 237 2.75 -15.52 -1.52
C ASN A 237 4.05 -16.09 -2.12
N LYS A 238 3.98 -16.45 -3.40
CA LYS A 238 5.17 -16.94 -4.13
C LYS A 238 6.29 -15.93 -4.15
N GLU A 239 5.99 -14.64 -4.38
CA GLU A 239 7.03 -13.61 -4.40
C GLU A 239 7.56 -13.31 -3.00
N ILE A 240 6.73 -13.22 -1.96
CA ILE A 240 7.17 -13.07 -0.57
C ILE A 240 8.12 -14.22 -0.18
N ALA A 241 7.74 -15.46 -0.47
CA ALA A 241 8.57 -16.63 -0.20
C ALA A 241 9.92 -16.59 -0.96
N LYS A 242 9.90 -16.16 -2.22
CA LYS A 242 11.11 -15.99 -3.05
C LYS A 242 12.00 -14.89 -2.48
N MET A 243 11.46 -13.74 -2.07
CA MET A 243 12.20 -12.64 -1.46
C MET A 243 12.88 -13.06 -0.15
N LYS A 244 12.20 -13.85 0.68
CA LYS A 244 12.78 -14.44 1.90
C LYS A 244 13.93 -15.40 1.57
N LYS A 245 13.82 -16.18 0.50
CA LYS A 245 14.83 -17.14 0.07
C LYS A 245 16.06 -16.49 -0.57
N ASP A 246 15.89 -15.43 -1.37
CA ASP A 246 16.97 -14.79 -2.13
C ASP A 246 17.60 -13.58 -1.41
N GLY A 247 17.16 -13.29 -0.18
CA GLY A 247 17.73 -12.25 0.69
C GLY A 247 17.21 -10.84 0.44
N ARG A 248 16.32 -10.62 -0.52
CA ARG A 248 15.70 -9.29 -0.74
C ARG A 248 14.84 -8.85 0.45
N TYR A 249 14.12 -9.79 1.05
CA TYR A 249 13.31 -9.50 2.24
C TYR A 249 14.20 -9.04 3.41
N GLU A 250 15.29 -9.73 3.70
CA GLU A 250 16.26 -9.36 4.74
C GLU A 250 16.90 -7.99 4.48
N LYS A 251 17.11 -7.65 3.20
CA LYS A 251 17.60 -6.33 2.82
C LYS A 251 16.58 -5.24 3.17
N LEU A 252 15.29 -5.47 2.96
CA LEU A 252 14.23 -4.54 3.36
C LEU A 252 14.15 -4.41 4.89
N ILE A 253 14.22 -5.52 5.63
CA ILE A 253 14.25 -5.51 7.10
C ILE A 253 15.42 -4.63 7.59
N ARG A 254 16.65 -4.86 7.10
CA ARG A 254 17.79 -4.02 7.51
C ARG A 254 17.61 -2.54 7.15
N LYS A 255 17.02 -2.26 5.99
CA LYS A 255 16.80 -0.88 5.53
C LYS A 255 15.88 -0.09 6.46
N TYR A 256 14.82 -0.72 6.95
CA TYR A 256 13.74 -0.02 7.67
C TYR A 256 13.77 -0.21 9.19
N PHE A 257 14.32 -1.33 9.68
CA PHE A 257 14.32 -1.68 11.10
C PHE A 257 15.72 -1.78 11.71
N GLY A 258 16.79 -1.71 10.88
CA GLY A 258 18.17 -1.88 11.35
C GLY A 258 18.58 -3.34 11.54
N GLU A 259 19.78 -3.58 12.12
CA GLU A 259 20.33 -4.94 12.28
C GLU A 259 19.73 -5.75 13.45
N GLU A 260 18.90 -5.13 14.34
CA GLU A 260 18.45 -5.74 15.60
C GLU A 260 17.21 -6.65 15.50
N THR A 261 16.67 -6.90 14.32
CA THR A 261 15.52 -7.79 14.17
C THR A 261 15.92 -9.22 13.84
N LYS A 262 16.72 -9.83 14.73
CA LYS A 262 16.82 -11.30 14.85
C LYS A 262 16.10 -11.71 16.12
N SER A 263 14.85 -12.12 15.99
CA SER A 263 14.19 -12.94 17.00
C SER A 263 13.61 -14.17 16.34
#